data_169cb5b895d3a8e135db263dc8763457
#
_entry.id   169cb5b895d3a8e135db263dc8763457
#
_cell.length_a   1.000
_cell.length_b   1.000
_cell.length_c   1.000
_cell.angle_alpha   90.00
_cell.angle_beta   90.00
_cell.angle_gamma   90.00
#
_symmetry.space_group_name_H-M   'P 1'
#
loop_
_entity.id
_entity.type
_entity.pdbx_description
1 polymer ?
#
loop_
_entity_poly.entity_id
_entity_poly.type
_entity_poly.pdbx_seq_one_letter_code
_entity_poly.pdbx_strand_id
1 'polypeptide(L)'
;MNKTILFLLLGVSLSAVAQTDALKAKISKSADKIEGQVIAWRRDFHEHPELGNNEVRTAGIVANYLKSLGLEVKTGVGKTGVVGILKGAKPGPVVALRADMDGLPVVERTPLAFASKVKSTFNGQSVGVMHACGHDSHTAMLMGVAQVLSSLKNELKGTVKFIFQPAEEGPPFGEEGGAELMIKEGVMENPHVDVAFGLHINSQTPVGTITYRPGGTMASVNDMRIIVKGRQAHGAYPWSSVDPVVVSAQIINALQTVVSRNLNVTEPNPAFTISEWTVYSDATNNLISHPNSPKIAPNDFNPNLR
;
A
#
# COMPACT_ATOMS: atom_id res chain seq x y z
N MET A 1 21.62 -52.10 0.59
CA MET A 1 20.44 -51.26 0.85
C MET A 1 19.21 -52.08 0.55
N ASN A 2 18.43 -52.41 1.57
CA ASN A 2 17.29 -53.35 1.43
C ASN A 2 16.24 -52.74 0.52
N LYS A 3 15.77 -53.52 -0.48
CA LYS A 3 14.70 -53.14 -1.44
C LYS A 3 13.42 -52.69 -0.72
N THR A 4 13.18 -53.15 0.48
CA THR A 4 12.03 -52.77 1.34
C THR A 4 12.10 -51.30 1.82
N ILE A 5 13.28 -50.76 2.11
CA ILE A 5 13.46 -49.38 2.53
C ILE A 5 13.22 -48.42 1.37
N LEU A 6 13.60 -48.81 0.13
CA LEU A 6 13.37 -48.00 -1.07
C LEU A 6 11.87 -47.87 -1.39
N PHE A 7 11.07 -48.93 -1.20
CA PHE A 7 9.62 -48.89 -1.39
C PHE A 7 8.91 -48.04 -0.35
N LEU A 8 9.36 -48.00 0.90
CA LEU A 8 8.81 -47.15 1.96
C LEU A 8 9.05 -45.66 1.68
N LEU A 9 10.26 -45.30 1.21
CA LEU A 9 10.59 -43.91 0.86
C LEU A 9 9.79 -43.39 -0.35
N LEU A 10 9.59 -44.22 -1.37
CA LEU A 10 8.76 -43.87 -2.53
C LEU A 10 7.27 -43.74 -2.14
N GLY A 11 6.74 -44.60 -1.25
CA GLY A 11 5.36 -44.52 -0.78
C GLY A 11 5.06 -43.24 0.02
N VAL A 12 5.99 -42.77 0.84
CA VAL A 12 5.87 -41.52 1.60
C VAL A 12 5.88 -40.30 0.67
N SER A 13 6.72 -40.28 -0.35
CA SER A 13 6.79 -39.19 -1.31
C SER A 13 5.51 -39.05 -2.15
N LEU A 14 4.95 -40.16 -2.63
CA LEU A 14 3.70 -40.18 -3.40
C LEU A 14 2.51 -39.73 -2.55
N SER A 15 2.45 -40.12 -1.28
CA SER A 15 1.38 -39.70 -0.36
C SER A 15 1.42 -38.20 -0.07
N ALA A 16 2.61 -37.60 0.07
CA ALA A 16 2.78 -36.19 0.32
C ALA A 16 2.32 -35.34 -0.89
N VAL A 17 2.64 -35.75 -2.10
CA VAL A 17 2.22 -35.05 -3.35
C VAL A 17 0.70 -35.14 -3.50
N ALA A 18 0.09 -36.32 -3.34
CA ALA A 18 -1.35 -36.50 -3.45
C ALA A 18 -2.13 -35.67 -2.41
N GLN A 19 -1.61 -35.53 -1.18
CA GLN A 19 -2.22 -34.71 -0.15
C GLN A 19 -2.18 -33.23 -0.50
N THR A 20 -1.09 -32.77 -1.12
CA THR A 20 -0.93 -31.38 -1.57
C THR A 20 -1.92 -31.02 -2.66
N ASP A 21 -2.12 -31.91 -3.64
CA ASP A 21 -3.06 -31.68 -4.75
C ASP A 21 -4.52 -31.71 -4.29
N ALA A 22 -4.87 -32.59 -3.35
CA ALA A 22 -6.19 -32.61 -2.74
C ALA A 22 -6.50 -31.32 -1.96
N LEU A 23 -5.51 -30.74 -1.26
CA LEU A 23 -5.65 -29.47 -0.55
C LEU A 23 -5.83 -28.30 -1.51
N LYS A 24 -5.02 -28.24 -2.59
CA LYS A 24 -5.16 -27.23 -3.66
C LYS A 24 -6.56 -27.27 -4.28
N ALA A 25 -7.08 -28.45 -4.60
CA ALA A 25 -8.44 -28.59 -5.13
C ALA A 25 -9.52 -28.08 -4.17
N LYS A 26 -9.36 -28.33 -2.86
CA LYS A 26 -10.28 -27.80 -1.83
C LYS A 26 -10.23 -26.27 -1.76
N ILE A 27 -9.02 -25.68 -1.81
CA ILE A 27 -8.81 -24.22 -1.81
C ILE A 27 -9.50 -23.62 -3.04
N SER A 28 -9.23 -24.12 -4.24
CA SER A 28 -9.84 -23.64 -5.48
C SER A 28 -11.37 -23.68 -5.40
N LYS A 29 -11.94 -24.82 -5.05
CA LYS A 29 -13.39 -24.98 -4.89
C LYS A 29 -14.00 -24.04 -3.84
N SER A 30 -13.27 -23.73 -2.78
CA SER A 30 -13.71 -22.79 -1.75
C SER A 30 -13.62 -21.36 -2.23
N ALA A 31 -12.59 -21.01 -3.00
CA ALA A 31 -12.43 -19.70 -3.62
C ALA A 31 -13.56 -19.42 -4.64
N ASP A 32 -13.86 -20.38 -5.52
CA ASP A 32 -14.95 -20.25 -6.50
C ASP A 32 -16.30 -19.94 -5.84
N LYS A 33 -16.56 -20.51 -4.66
CA LYS A 33 -17.83 -20.31 -3.94
C LYS A 33 -18.00 -18.90 -3.38
N ILE A 34 -16.90 -18.21 -3.12
CA ILE A 34 -16.93 -16.89 -2.47
C ILE A 34 -16.61 -15.75 -3.45
N GLU A 35 -16.33 -16.03 -4.71
CA GLU A 35 -15.99 -15.04 -5.72
C GLU A 35 -17.00 -13.89 -5.77
N GLY A 36 -18.28 -14.19 -5.84
CA GLY A 36 -19.35 -13.18 -5.84
C GLY A 36 -19.35 -12.29 -4.59
N GLN A 37 -19.00 -12.86 -3.43
CA GLN A 37 -18.88 -12.09 -2.18
C GLN A 37 -17.65 -11.19 -2.18
N VAL A 38 -16.51 -11.67 -2.69
CA VAL A 38 -15.28 -10.87 -2.83
C VAL A 38 -15.52 -9.69 -3.78
N ILE A 39 -16.21 -9.90 -4.90
CA ILE A 39 -16.61 -8.84 -5.83
C ILE A 39 -17.52 -7.83 -5.13
N ALA A 40 -18.48 -8.28 -4.33
CA ALA A 40 -19.38 -7.39 -3.60
C ALA A 40 -18.62 -6.52 -2.58
N TRP A 41 -17.70 -7.09 -1.79
CA TRP A 41 -16.85 -6.33 -0.87
C TRP A 41 -15.98 -5.32 -1.61
N ARG A 42 -15.33 -5.73 -2.70
CA ARG A 42 -14.50 -4.85 -3.51
C ARG A 42 -15.29 -3.64 -4.00
N ARG A 43 -16.51 -3.82 -4.50
CA ARG A 43 -17.37 -2.72 -4.98
C ARG A 43 -17.84 -1.83 -3.85
N ASP A 44 -18.17 -2.39 -2.69
CA ASP A 44 -18.55 -1.63 -1.50
C ASP A 44 -17.40 -0.76 -0.98
N PHE A 45 -16.19 -1.29 -0.89
CA PHE A 45 -15.00 -0.51 -0.53
C PHE A 45 -14.71 0.58 -1.57
N HIS A 46 -14.84 0.27 -2.85
CA HIS A 46 -14.63 1.22 -3.93
C HIS A 46 -15.59 2.41 -3.89
N GLU A 47 -16.85 2.15 -3.56
CA GLU A 47 -17.88 3.18 -3.43
C GLU A 47 -17.68 4.05 -2.19
N HIS A 48 -17.03 3.52 -1.14
CA HIS A 48 -16.85 4.16 0.15
C HIS A 48 -15.39 4.21 0.60
N PRO A 49 -14.49 4.78 -0.20
CA PRO A 49 -13.06 4.84 0.13
C PRO A 49 -12.80 5.82 1.28
N GLU A 50 -11.78 5.50 2.07
CA GLU A 50 -11.33 6.32 3.19
C GLU A 50 -9.84 6.62 3.02
N LEU A 51 -9.43 7.84 3.38
CA LEU A 51 -8.02 8.26 3.31
C LEU A 51 -7.17 7.62 4.41
N GLY A 52 -5.87 7.58 4.19
CA GLY A 52 -4.90 7.07 5.15
C GLY A 52 -5.07 7.63 6.56
N ASN A 53 -4.96 6.78 7.58
CA ASN A 53 -5.25 7.03 8.99
C ASN A 53 -6.74 7.28 9.33
N ASN A 54 -7.63 7.23 8.35
CA ASN A 54 -9.07 7.47 8.52
C ASN A 54 -9.93 6.29 8.06
N GLU A 55 -9.37 5.10 7.86
CA GLU A 55 -10.03 3.90 7.34
C GLU A 55 -10.93 3.22 8.40
N VAL A 56 -11.74 4.01 9.10
CA VAL A 56 -12.53 3.54 10.26
C VAL A 56 -13.63 2.57 9.85
N ARG A 57 -14.37 2.88 8.77
CA ARG A 57 -15.42 2.01 8.24
C ARG A 57 -14.84 0.72 7.70
N THR A 58 -13.83 0.82 6.85
CA THR A 58 -13.15 -0.31 6.24
C THR A 58 -12.57 -1.25 7.31
N ALA A 59 -11.83 -0.70 8.28
CA ALA A 59 -11.28 -1.44 9.41
C ALA A 59 -12.38 -2.12 10.25
N GLY A 60 -13.51 -1.45 10.47
CA GLY A 60 -14.65 -2.00 11.18
C GLY A 60 -15.28 -3.21 10.48
N ILE A 61 -15.46 -3.13 9.15
CA ILE A 61 -15.97 -4.24 8.33
C ILE A 61 -15.01 -5.42 8.39
N VAL A 62 -13.73 -5.19 8.15
CA VAL A 62 -12.68 -6.22 8.20
C VAL A 62 -12.64 -6.88 9.57
N ALA A 63 -12.55 -6.11 10.65
CA ALA A 63 -12.46 -6.64 12.01
C ALA A 63 -13.67 -7.50 12.39
N ASN A 64 -14.87 -7.02 12.08
CA ASN A 64 -16.11 -7.76 12.38
C ASN A 64 -16.17 -9.06 11.56
N TYR A 65 -15.77 -9.02 10.31
CA TYR A 65 -15.75 -10.21 9.47
C TYR A 65 -14.75 -11.24 9.98
N LEU A 66 -13.51 -10.86 10.28
CA LEU A 66 -12.50 -11.77 10.83
C LEU A 66 -12.95 -12.40 12.16
N LYS A 67 -13.59 -11.61 13.04
CA LYS A 67 -14.17 -12.12 14.28
C LYS A 67 -15.26 -13.16 14.00
N SER A 68 -16.12 -12.93 13.00
CA SER A 68 -17.18 -13.89 12.62
C SER A 68 -16.63 -15.24 12.13
N LEU A 69 -15.41 -15.24 11.60
CA LEU A 69 -14.68 -16.45 11.19
C LEU A 69 -13.95 -17.14 12.37
N GLY A 70 -14.04 -16.59 13.59
CA GLY A 70 -13.39 -17.13 14.79
C GLY A 70 -11.90 -16.85 14.90
N LEU A 71 -11.39 -15.82 14.24
CA LEU A 71 -10.01 -15.36 14.39
C LEU A 71 -9.85 -14.54 15.67
N GLU A 72 -8.64 -14.57 16.25
CA GLU A 72 -8.21 -13.60 17.23
C GLU A 72 -7.92 -12.28 16.50
N VAL A 73 -8.60 -11.18 16.87
CA VAL A 73 -8.53 -9.91 16.15
C VAL A 73 -8.08 -8.77 17.02
N LYS A 74 -7.03 -8.06 16.59
CA LYS A 74 -6.56 -6.79 17.17
C LYS A 74 -6.85 -5.67 16.19
N THR A 75 -7.46 -4.58 16.67
CA THR A 75 -7.75 -3.36 15.91
C THR A 75 -6.90 -2.21 16.42
N GLY A 76 -6.80 -1.12 15.65
CA GLY A 76 -6.06 0.06 16.03
C GLY A 76 -4.55 -0.10 15.96
N VAL A 77 -4.03 -1.04 15.16
CA VAL A 77 -2.60 -1.23 14.92
C VAL A 77 -2.17 -0.26 13.82
N GLY A 78 -1.24 0.62 14.11
CA GLY A 78 -0.89 1.72 13.20
C GLY A 78 -2.06 2.68 12.97
N LYS A 79 -2.83 2.99 14.03
CA LYS A 79 -4.07 3.79 14.10
C LYS A 79 -5.33 3.01 13.67
N THR A 80 -5.57 2.76 12.40
CA THR A 80 -6.79 2.11 11.90
C THR A 80 -6.57 0.67 11.44
N GLY A 81 -5.35 0.19 11.42
CA GLY A 81 -5.03 -1.16 10.96
C GLY A 81 -5.67 -2.29 11.77
N VAL A 82 -5.87 -3.42 11.12
CA VAL A 82 -6.48 -4.62 11.69
C VAL A 82 -5.55 -5.82 11.51
N VAL A 83 -5.39 -6.59 12.58
CA VAL A 83 -4.61 -7.84 12.55
C VAL A 83 -5.50 -8.99 12.99
N GLY A 84 -5.58 -10.03 12.16
CA GLY A 84 -6.27 -11.28 12.48
C GLY A 84 -5.28 -12.44 12.60
N ILE A 85 -5.46 -13.32 13.57
CA ILE A 85 -4.61 -14.49 13.78
C ILE A 85 -5.44 -15.76 13.66
N LEU A 86 -5.06 -16.60 12.72
CA LEU A 86 -5.61 -17.94 12.50
C LEU A 86 -4.56 -18.98 12.87
N LYS A 87 -4.76 -19.66 13.98
CA LYS A 87 -3.89 -20.78 14.43
C LYS A 87 -4.36 -22.05 13.77
N GLY A 88 -3.51 -22.67 12.94
CA GLY A 88 -3.75 -23.99 12.37
C GLY A 88 -3.72 -25.10 13.42
N ALA A 89 -4.20 -26.28 13.06
CA ALA A 89 -4.27 -27.42 13.96
C ALA A 89 -2.92 -28.16 14.13
N LYS A 90 -1.92 -27.84 13.32
CA LYS A 90 -0.61 -28.52 13.31
C LYS A 90 0.51 -27.49 13.51
N PRO A 91 1.62 -27.88 14.19
CA PRO A 91 2.79 -27.01 14.27
C PRO A 91 3.33 -26.61 12.91
N GLY A 92 3.87 -25.38 12.81
CA GLY A 92 4.46 -24.86 11.58
C GLY A 92 4.85 -23.39 11.71
N PRO A 93 5.32 -22.78 10.62
CA PRO A 93 5.74 -21.38 10.63
C PRO A 93 4.57 -20.40 10.80
N VAL A 94 4.92 -19.17 11.10
CA VAL A 94 4.00 -18.03 11.10
C VAL A 94 4.12 -17.29 9.77
N VAL A 95 3.07 -17.32 8.98
CA VAL A 95 3.00 -16.65 7.68
C VAL A 95 2.13 -15.41 7.80
N ALA A 96 2.65 -14.25 7.45
CA ALA A 96 1.86 -13.04 7.33
C ALA A 96 1.32 -12.88 5.89
N LEU A 97 0.06 -12.49 5.78
CA LEU A 97 -0.58 -12.07 4.53
C LEU A 97 -1.04 -10.62 4.69
N ARG A 98 -0.61 -9.73 3.79
CA ARG A 98 -0.84 -8.29 3.88
C ARG A 98 -1.72 -7.77 2.76
N ALA A 99 -2.64 -6.89 3.10
CA ALA A 99 -3.35 -5.99 2.20
C ALA A 99 -3.38 -4.58 2.80
N ASP A 100 -3.34 -3.58 1.95
CA ASP A 100 -3.58 -2.18 2.29
C ASP A 100 -5.05 -1.83 2.20
N MET A 101 -5.48 -0.73 2.86
CA MET A 101 -6.89 -0.38 2.99
C MET A 101 -7.26 1.03 2.54
N ASP A 102 -6.29 1.91 2.41
CA ASP A 102 -6.52 3.34 2.18
C ASP A 102 -6.84 3.69 0.73
N GLY A 103 -7.58 4.77 0.54
CA GLY A 103 -7.84 5.42 -0.73
C GLY A 103 -6.99 6.68 -0.89
N LEU A 104 -6.89 7.15 -2.13
CA LEU A 104 -6.14 8.33 -2.52
C LEU A 104 -7.02 9.60 -2.56
N PRO A 105 -6.45 10.80 -2.34
CA PRO A 105 -7.14 12.08 -2.47
C PRO A 105 -7.38 12.45 -3.95
N VAL A 106 -8.09 11.60 -4.68
CA VAL A 106 -8.34 11.68 -6.13
C VAL A 106 -9.84 11.71 -6.41
N VAL A 107 -10.27 12.58 -7.31
CA VAL A 107 -11.66 12.62 -7.81
C VAL A 107 -11.88 11.50 -8.80
N GLU A 108 -12.77 10.58 -8.54
CA GLU A 108 -13.14 9.54 -9.49
C GLU A 108 -13.92 10.10 -10.69
N ARG A 109 -13.55 9.67 -11.89
CA ARG A 109 -14.17 10.08 -13.18
C ARG A 109 -14.71 8.88 -13.98
N THR A 110 -14.76 7.69 -13.38
CA THR A 110 -15.27 6.51 -14.07
C THR A 110 -16.80 6.54 -14.12
N PRO A 111 -17.42 5.95 -15.16
CA PRO A 111 -18.87 5.83 -15.27
C PRO A 111 -19.43 4.60 -14.56
N LEU A 112 -18.73 4.04 -13.56
CA LEU A 112 -19.15 2.83 -12.87
C LEU A 112 -20.33 3.10 -11.95
N ALA A 113 -21.23 2.13 -11.82
CA ALA A 113 -22.41 2.23 -10.93
C ALA A 113 -22.01 2.35 -9.45
N PHE A 114 -20.82 1.84 -9.08
CA PHE A 114 -20.22 1.88 -7.74
C PHE A 114 -19.05 2.87 -7.66
N ALA A 115 -18.99 3.87 -8.58
CA ALA A 115 -17.99 4.92 -8.52
C ALA A 115 -18.11 5.75 -7.25
N SER A 116 -16.96 6.07 -6.65
CA SER A 116 -16.91 6.89 -5.43
C SER A 116 -17.41 8.31 -5.68
N LYS A 117 -18.23 8.79 -4.75
CA LYS A 117 -18.67 10.20 -4.66
C LYS A 117 -18.20 10.83 -3.35
N VAL A 118 -17.31 10.13 -2.64
CA VAL A 118 -16.80 10.54 -1.35
C VAL A 118 -15.96 11.81 -1.50
N LYS A 119 -16.18 12.74 -0.58
CA LYS A 119 -15.34 13.94 -0.41
C LYS A 119 -14.83 13.97 1.01
N SER A 120 -13.60 14.39 1.19
CA SER A 120 -12.95 14.51 2.49
C SER A 120 -12.03 15.72 2.52
N THR A 121 -11.36 15.91 3.64
CA THR A 121 -10.30 16.90 3.79
C THR A 121 -8.95 16.17 3.92
N PHE A 122 -8.00 16.53 3.09
CA PHE A 122 -6.63 16.01 3.15
C PHE A 122 -5.66 17.19 3.15
N ASN A 123 -4.79 17.27 4.16
CA ASN A 123 -3.84 18.38 4.35
C ASN A 123 -4.50 19.78 4.23
N GLY A 124 -5.66 19.96 4.85
CA GLY A 124 -6.40 21.23 4.84
C GLY A 124 -7.21 21.51 3.57
N GLN A 125 -7.17 20.65 2.56
CA GLN A 125 -7.86 20.82 1.28
C GLN A 125 -9.05 19.88 1.13
N SER A 126 -10.15 20.37 0.54
CA SER A 126 -11.28 19.53 0.17
C SER A 126 -10.94 18.74 -1.09
N VAL A 127 -10.97 17.40 -0.99
CA VAL A 127 -10.61 16.48 -2.06
C VAL A 127 -11.71 15.45 -2.31
N GLY A 128 -11.76 14.90 -3.53
CA GLY A 128 -12.44 13.62 -3.76
C GLY A 128 -11.61 12.49 -3.22
N VAL A 129 -12.22 11.35 -2.93
CA VAL A 129 -11.49 10.15 -2.48
C VAL A 129 -11.83 8.99 -3.41
N MET A 130 -10.80 8.24 -3.82
CA MET A 130 -10.95 7.09 -4.72
C MET A 130 -9.93 6.00 -4.40
N HIS A 131 -10.33 4.74 -4.49
CA HIS A 131 -9.38 3.64 -4.57
C HIS A 131 -8.74 3.58 -5.98
N ALA A 132 -7.78 4.48 -6.23
CA ALA A 132 -7.10 4.57 -7.53
C ALA A 132 -5.88 3.63 -7.63
N CYS A 133 -5.40 3.08 -6.52
CA CYS A 133 -4.31 2.11 -6.45
C CYS A 133 -4.78 0.64 -6.32
N GLY A 134 -6.07 0.42 -6.05
CA GLY A 134 -6.68 -0.91 -6.04
C GLY A 134 -6.69 -1.60 -4.67
N HIS A 135 -6.50 -0.85 -3.58
CA HIS A 135 -6.52 -1.37 -2.22
C HIS A 135 -7.89 -1.95 -1.81
N ASP A 136 -8.98 -1.50 -2.44
CA ASP A 136 -10.30 -2.14 -2.37
C ASP A 136 -10.28 -3.61 -2.78
N SER A 137 -9.53 -3.92 -3.83
CA SER A 137 -9.35 -5.30 -4.32
C SER A 137 -8.47 -6.10 -3.37
N HIS A 138 -7.36 -5.51 -2.89
CA HIS A 138 -6.44 -6.18 -1.98
C HIS A 138 -7.12 -6.56 -0.67
N THR A 139 -7.85 -5.62 -0.05
CA THR A 139 -8.63 -5.83 1.17
C THR A 139 -9.69 -6.92 0.97
N ALA A 140 -10.49 -6.84 -0.11
CA ALA A 140 -11.53 -7.82 -0.38
C ALA A 140 -10.96 -9.23 -0.63
N MET A 141 -9.87 -9.33 -1.39
CA MET A 141 -9.19 -10.62 -1.62
C MET A 141 -8.65 -11.21 -0.32
N LEU A 142 -8.01 -10.42 0.54
CA LEU A 142 -7.47 -10.91 1.81
C LEU A 142 -8.58 -11.37 2.77
N MET A 143 -9.73 -10.71 2.79
CA MET A 143 -10.92 -11.19 3.50
C MET A 143 -11.39 -12.54 2.97
N GLY A 144 -11.42 -12.72 1.65
CA GLY A 144 -11.73 -13.99 1.01
C GLY A 144 -10.74 -15.10 1.38
N VAL A 145 -9.44 -14.80 1.36
CA VAL A 145 -8.40 -15.73 1.80
C VAL A 145 -8.60 -16.12 3.27
N ALA A 146 -8.95 -15.17 4.14
CA ALA A 146 -9.24 -15.46 5.54
C ALA A 146 -10.40 -16.46 5.70
N GLN A 147 -11.47 -16.31 4.91
CA GLN A 147 -12.60 -17.25 4.90
C GLN A 147 -12.18 -18.64 4.44
N VAL A 148 -11.47 -18.74 3.32
CA VAL A 148 -11.02 -20.03 2.78
C VAL A 148 -10.12 -20.74 3.78
N LEU A 149 -9.11 -20.06 4.30
CA LEU A 149 -8.16 -20.67 5.24
C LEU A 149 -8.80 -21.02 6.58
N SER A 150 -9.77 -20.25 7.07
CA SER A 150 -10.52 -20.59 8.29
C SER A 150 -11.32 -21.87 8.11
N SER A 151 -11.91 -22.08 6.94
CA SER A 151 -12.63 -23.33 6.63
C SER A 151 -11.72 -24.57 6.59
N LEU A 152 -10.43 -24.37 6.39
CA LEU A 152 -9.40 -25.41 6.30
C LEU A 152 -8.49 -25.47 7.54
N LYS A 153 -8.87 -24.80 8.63
CA LYS A 153 -8.06 -24.65 9.86
C LYS A 153 -7.47 -25.98 10.35
N ASN A 154 -8.23 -27.07 10.29
CA ASN A 154 -7.79 -28.39 10.75
C ASN A 154 -6.72 -29.04 9.86
N GLU A 155 -6.56 -28.55 8.64
CA GLU A 155 -5.56 -29.03 7.68
C GLU A 155 -4.30 -28.15 7.67
N LEU A 156 -4.39 -26.92 8.19
CA LEU A 156 -3.30 -25.96 8.19
C LEU A 156 -2.20 -26.32 9.18
N LYS A 157 -0.94 -26.13 8.73
CA LYS A 157 0.27 -26.16 9.56
C LYS A 157 0.69 -24.72 9.87
N GLY A 158 1.03 -24.46 11.14
CA GLY A 158 1.49 -23.13 11.57
C GLY A 158 0.35 -22.15 11.82
N THR A 159 0.68 -20.88 11.72
CA THR A 159 -0.23 -19.75 12.00
C THR A 159 -0.26 -18.82 10.81
N VAL A 160 -1.43 -18.31 10.45
CA VAL A 160 -1.57 -17.25 9.47
C VAL A 160 -1.93 -15.94 10.19
N LYS A 161 -1.12 -14.91 9.97
CA LYS A 161 -1.36 -13.55 10.47
C LYS A 161 -1.84 -12.70 9.30
N PHE A 162 -3.09 -12.27 9.34
CA PHE A 162 -3.69 -11.36 8.36
C PHE A 162 -3.42 -9.94 8.81
N ILE A 163 -2.78 -9.14 7.97
CA ILE A 163 -2.41 -7.75 8.26
C ILE A 163 -3.15 -6.86 7.25
N PHE A 164 -4.10 -6.08 7.74
CA PHE A 164 -4.77 -5.05 6.97
C PHE A 164 -4.15 -3.71 7.35
N GLN A 165 -3.31 -3.21 6.46
CA GLN A 165 -2.46 -2.05 6.69
C GLN A 165 -3.19 -0.75 6.33
N PRO A 166 -3.18 0.26 7.20
CA PRO A 166 -3.65 1.60 6.88
C PRO A 166 -2.56 2.44 6.23
N ALA A 167 -2.93 3.58 5.65
CA ALA A 167 -2.06 4.67 5.22
C ALA A 167 -0.82 4.20 4.41
N GLU A 168 -1.01 3.33 3.43
CA GLU A 168 0.06 2.85 2.55
C GLU A 168 0.56 3.97 1.64
N GLU A 169 -0.36 4.78 1.13
CA GLU A 169 -0.11 5.95 0.27
C GLU A 169 0.43 7.17 1.06
N GLY A 170 0.61 7.00 2.35
CA GLY A 170 1.11 8.00 3.28
C GLY A 170 0.02 8.60 4.19
N PRO A 171 0.39 8.88 5.45
CA PRO A 171 -0.48 9.59 6.37
C PRO A 171 -0.55 11.08 6.04
N PRO A 172 -1.56 11.82 6.57
CA PRO A 172 -1.57 13.28 6.51
C PRO A 172 -0.29 13.91 7.05
N PHE A 173 0.07 15.09 6.57
CA PHE A 173 1.29 15.79 6.98
C PHE A 173 1.40 15.94 8.50
N GLY A 174 2.57 15.56 9.05
CA GLY A 174 2.86 15.63 10.47
C GLY A 174 2.32 14.47 11.29
N GLU A 175 1.72 13.47 10.64
CA GLU A 175 1.27 12.25 11.30
C GLU A 175 2.20 11.06 11.01
N GLU A 176 2.30 10.15 11.95
CA GLU A 176 2.84 8.81 11.71
C GLU A 176 1.73 7.89 11.21
N GLY A 177 2.08 6.86 10.44
CA GLY A 177 1.13 5.88 9.93
C GLY A 177 1.80 4.78 9.11
N GLY A 178 0.98 4.01 8.41
CA GLY A 178 1.44 3.01 7.46
C GLY A 178 2.19 1.84 8.07
N ALA A 179 2.96 1.16 7.25
CA ALA A 179 3.73 -0.03 7.65
C ALA A 179 4.76 0.29 8.73
N GLU A 180 5.39 1.46 8.68
CA GLU A 180 6.42 1.86 9.64
C GLU A 180 5.86 1.93 11.06
N LEU A 181 4.70 2.58 11.24
CA LEU A 181 4.06 2.64 12.55
C LEU A 181 3.61 1.26 13.02
N MET A 182 3.02 0.44 12.13
CA MET A 182 2.65 -0.94 12.48
C MET A 182 3.85 -1.78 12.94
N ILE A 183 5.01 -1.60 12.30
CA ILE A 183 6.26 -2.30 12.71
C ILE A 183 6.74 -1.80 14.08
N LYS A 184 6.73 -0.49 14.31
CA LYS A 184 7.06 0.10 15.64
C LYS A 184 6.14 -0.45 16.74
N GLU A 185 4.88 -0.71 16.43
CA GLU A 185 3.89 -1.30 17.33
C GLU A 185 3.99 -2.83 17.44
N GLY A 186 4.96 -3.44 16.77
CA GLY A 186 5.27 -4.87 16.88
C GLY A 186 4.35 -5.78 16.07
N VAL A 187 3.81 -5.32 14.93
CA VAL A 187 2.94 -6.13 14.06
C VAL A 187 3.60 -7.42 13.58
N MET A 188 4.92 -7.45 13.46
CA MET A 188 5.68 -8.64 13.05
C MET A 188 5.98 -9.59 14.21
N GLU A 189 5.64 -9.21 15.46
CA GLU A 189 5.86 -9.97 16.66
C GLU A 189 4.53 -10.49 17.23
N ASN A 190 4.61 -11.44 18.16
CA ASN A 190 3.49 -11.98 18.94
C ASN A 190 2.29 -12.47 18.11
N PRO A 191 2.43 -13.56 17.31
CA PRO A 191 3.62 -14.38 17.10
C PRO A 191 4.60 -13.74 16.12
N HIS A 192 5.90 -14.06 16.27
CA HIS A 192 6.94 -13.63 15.33
C HIS A 192 6.67 -14.17 13.93
N VAL A 193 6.78 -13.33 12.92
CA VAL A 193 6.49 -13.67 11.52
C VAL A 193 7.75 -14.22 10.86
N ASP A 194 7.67 -15.45 10.35
CA ASP A 194 8.78 -16.09 9.64
C ASP A 194 8.88 -15.62 8.18
N VAL A 195 7.73 -15.36 7.54
CA VAL A 195 7.64 -14.93 6.13
C VAL A 195 6.36 -14.12 5.90
N ALA A 196 6.44 -13.11 5.05
CA ALA A 196 5.31 -12.27 4.67
C ALA A 196 5.07 -12.30 3.16
N PHE A 197 3.80 -12.28 2.77
CA PHE A 197 3.34 -12.15 1.39
C PHE A 197 2.35 -11.00 1.25
N GLY A 198 2.42 -10.31 0.11
CA GLY A 198 1.44 -9.32 -0.32
C GLY A 198 1.25 -9.43 -1.83
N LEU A 199 0.08 -9.02 -2.30
CA LEU A 199 -0.23 -8.89 -3.72
C LEU A 199 -0.50 -7.42 -4.01
N HIS A 200 -0.16 -6.99 -5.22
CA HIS A 200 -0.59 -5.70 -5.76
C HIS A 200 -1.19 -5.90 -7.15
N ILE A 201 -2.36 -5.35 -7.40
CA ILE A 201 -2.92 -5.35 -8.75
C ILE A 201 -2.10 -4.42 -9.64
N ASN A 202 -2.00 -4.75 -10.93
CA ASN A 202 -1.23 -3.98 -11.88
C ASN A 202 -1.98 -3.88 -13.21
N SER A 203 -2.22 -2.66 -13.69
CA SER A 203 -2.93 -2.41 -14.94
C SER A 203 -2.20 -2.92 -16.18
N GLN A 204 -0.90 -3.18 -16.11
CA GLN A 204 -0.08 -3.67 -17.22
C GLN A 204 0.02 -5.21 -17.24
N THR A 205 -0.44 -5.89 -16.19
CA THR A 205 -0.41 -7.35 -16.11
C THR A 205 -1.75 -7.91 -16.60
N PRO A 206 -1.77 -8.82 -17.60
CA PRO A 206 -3.01 -9.43 -18.07
C PRO A 206 -3.77 -10.15 -16.97
N VAL A 207 -5.10 -10.05 -17.00
CA VAL A 207 -5.99 -10.76 -16.07
C VAL A 207 -5.71 -12.27 -16.09
N GLY A 208 -5.68 -12.89 -14.92
CA GLY A 208 -5.34 -14.31 -14.76
C GLY A 208 -3.85 -14.60 -14.69
N THR A 209 -2.99 -13.57 -14.76
CA THR A 209 -1.55 -13.69 -14.65
C THR A 209 -1.06 -13.14 -13.32
N ILE A 210 -0.11 -13.83 -12.69
CA ILE A 210 0.65 -13.33 -11.52
C ILE A 210 2.11 -13.26 -11.93
N THR A 211 2.73 -12.11 -11.70
CA THR A 211 4.15 -11.91 -11.96
C THR A 211 4.92 -11.77 -10.65
N TYR A 212 6.12 -12.30 -10.62
CA TYR A 212 7.07 -12.12 -9.51
C TYR A 212 8.50 -12.08 -10.05
N ARG A 213 9.40 -11.52 -9.27
CA ARG A 213 10.83 -11.59 -9.56
C ARG A 213 11.64 -11.73 -8.26
N PRO A 214 12.79 -12.44 -8.29
CA PRO A 214 13.75 -12.44 -7.19
C PRO A 214 14.35 -11.03 -6.99
N GLY A 215 14.66 -10.67 -5.75
CA GLY A 215 15.26 -9.39 -5.39
C GLY A 215 14.25 -8.25 -5.27
N GLY A 216 14.70 -7.02 -5.42
CA GLY A 216 13.87 -5.82 -5.29
C GLY A 216 12.75 -5.78 -6.34
N THR A 217 11.52 -5.60 -5.90
CA THR A 217 10.33 -5.59 -6.76
C THR A 217 9.62 -4.24 -6.75
N MET A 218 9.55 -3.59 -5.59
CA MET A 218 8.90 -2.30 -5.38
C MET A 218 9.95 -1.22 -5.14
N ALA A 219 9.65 0.01 -5.57
CA ALA A 219 10.47 1.17 -5.25
C ALA A 219 10.18 1.65 -3.83
N SER A 220 11.19 2.24 -3.17
CA SER A 220 10.96 3.03 -1.96
C SER A 220 10.56 4.44 -2.34
N VAL A 221 9.75 5.08 -1.50
CA VAL A 221 9.36 6.49 -1.64
C VAL A 221 10.00 7.30 -0.52
N ASN A 222 10.55 8.46 -0.88
CA ASN A 222 11.04 9.44 0.08
C ASN A 222 10.58 10.83 -0.35
N ASP A 223 9.94 11.54 0.55
CA ASP A 223 9.53 12.91 0.32
C ASP A 223 10.67 13.87 0.59
N MET A 224 10.95 14.73 -0.37
CA MET A 224 11.94 15.80 -0.23
C MET A 224 11.33 17.13 -0.64
N ARG A 225 11.47 18.13 0.20
CA ARG A 225 11.03 19.50 -0.09
C ARG A 225 12.22 20.42 -0.26
N ILE A 226 12.34 21.09 -1.41
CA ILE A 226 13.37 22.09 -1.69
C ILE A 226 12.68 23.45 -1.82
N ILE A 227 13.08 24.41 -0.98
CA ILE A 227 12.58 25.78 -1.03
C ILE A 227 13.65 26.67 -1.65
N VAL A 228 13.37 27.19 -2.85
CA VAL A 228 14.26 28.11 -3.55
C VAL A 228 13.80 29.55 -3.29
N LYS A 229 14.62 30.31 -2.56
CA LYS A 229 14.33 31.74 -2.25
C LYS A 229 14.93 32.63 -3.31
N GLY A 230 14.10 33.43 -3.95
CA GLY A 230 14.52 34.44 -4.92
C GLY A 230 14.59 35.86 -4.33
N ARG A 231 14.97 36.81 -5.17
CA ARG A 231 14.93 38.26 -4.86
C ARG A 231 14.32 38.98 -6.06
N GLN A 232 13.22 39.69 -5.86
CA GLN A 232 12.56 40.45 -6.90
C GLN A 232 13.39 41.66 -7.35
N ALA A 233 13.28 42.00 -8.63
CA ALA A 233 13.79 43.23 -9.22
C ALA A 233 12.83 43.73 -10.31
N HIS A 234 13.05 44.96 -10.77
CA HIS A 234 12.34 45.50 -11.92
C HIS A 234 12.69 44.69 -13.19
N GLY A 235 11.70 44.39 -14.04
CA GLY A 235 11.91 43.56 -15.21
C GLY A 235 12.97 44.07 -16.20
N ALA A 236 13.24 45.38 -16.23
CA ALA A 236 14.34 45.96 -17.02
C ALA A 236 15.71 45.84 -16.35
N TYR A 237 15.79 45.37 -15.09
CA TYR A 237 17.05 45.22 -14.35
C TYR A 237 17.24 43.79 -13.82
N PRO A 238 17.20 42.76 -14.68
CA PRO A 238 17.24 41.35 -14.26
C PRO A 238 18.53 41.00 -13.49
N TRP A 239 19.64 41.68 -13.77
CA TRP A 239 20.91 41.48 -13.07
C TRP A 239 20.87 41.85 -11.58
N SER A 240 19.88 42.58 -11.12
CA SER A 240 19.70 42.95 -9.70
C SER A 240 18.77 41.93 -8.96
N SER A 241 18.28 40.91 -9.65
CA SER A 241 17.40 39.89 -9.11
C SER A 241 18.15 38.61 -8.71
N VAL A 242 17.45 37.71 -8.03
CA VAL A 242 17.76 36.28 -7.96
C VAL A 242 16.52 35.56 -8.44
N ASP A 243 16.56 35.04 -9.67
CA ASP A 243 15.41 34.38 -10.29
C ASP A 243 15.24 32.95 -9.75
N PRO A 244 14.23 32.69 -8.90
CA PRO A 244 14.03 31.35 -8.33
C PRO A 244 13.58 30.33 -9.37
N VAL A 245 12.98 30.74 -10.48
CA VAL A 245 12.54 29.83 -11.55
C VAL A 245 13.76 29.27 -12.28
N VAL A 246 14.72 30.12 -12.66
CA VAL A 246 15.96 29.68 -13.29
C VAL A 246 16.77 28.78 -12.38
N VAL A 247 16.91 29.13 -11.10
CA VAL A 247 17.60 28.30 -10.10
C VAL A 247 16.89 26.94 -9.95
N SER A 248 15.57 26.93 -9.85
CA SER A 248 14.78 25.68 -9.76
C SER A 248 14.98 24.80 -10.98
N ALA A 249 14.97 25.38 -12.19
CA ALA A 249 15.21 24.62 -13.42
C ALA A 249 16.60 23.96 -13.45
N GLN A 250 17.64 24.67 -12.95
CA GLN A 250 18.98 24.10 -12.82
C GLN A 250 19.02 22.96 -11.80
N ILE A 251 18.36 23.10 -10.65
CA ILE A 251 18.25 22.04 -9.63
C ILE A 251 17.57 20.82 -10.23
N ILE A 252 16.43 20.99 -10.95
CA ILE A 252 15.73 19.89 -11.60
C ILE A 252 16.66 19.12 -12.54
N ASN A 253 17.36 19.82 -13.43
CA ASN A 253 18.28 19.21 -14.36
C ASN A 253 19.44 18.49 -13.65
N ALA A 254 20.00 19.10 -12.60
CA ALA A 254 21.08 18.48 -11.82
C ALA A 254 20.60 17.18 -11.13
N LEU A 255 19.41 17.17 -10.54
CA LEU A 255 18.86 15.99 -9.89
C LEU A 255 18.67 14.81 -10.86
N GLN A 256 18.31 15.06 -12.14
CA GLN A 256 18.23 14.00 -13.14
C GLN A 256 19.60 13.33 -13.39
N THR A 257 20.70 14.02 -13.16
CA THR A 257 22.03 13.45 -13.34
C THR A 257 22.46 12.50 -12.22
N VAL A 258 21.81 12.54 -11.07
CA VAL A 258 22.09 11.62 -9.95
C VAL A 258 21.95 10.17 -10.41
N VAL A 259 20.81 9.81 -10.99
CA VAL A 259 20.57 8.47 -11.50
C VAL A 259 21.44 8.17 -12.72
N SER A 260 21.46 9.07 -13.71
CA SER A 260 22.08 8.80 -15.01
C SER A 260 23.62 8.83 -14.99
N ARG A 261 24.27 9.42 -13.98
CA ARG A 261 25.71 9.64 -13.94
C ARG A 261 26.42 9.16 -12.67
N ASN A 262 25.70 9.01 -11.56
CA ASN A 262 26.32 8.70 -10.27
C ASN A 262 25.93 7.34 -9.69
N LEU A 263 24.93 6.65 -10.26
CA LEU A 263 24.50 5.34 -9.78
C LEU A 263 25.05 4.22 -10.67
N ASN A 264 25.40 3.10 -10.04
CA ASN A 264 25.76 1.90 -10.75
C ASN A 264 24.52 1.24 -11.36
N VAL A 265 24.40 1.26 -12.69
CA VAL A 265 23.22 0.74 -13.42
C VAL A 265 23.06 -0.79 -13.31
N THR A 266 24.05 -1.50 -12.81
CA THR A 266 23.99 -2.97 -12.62
C THR A 266 23.42 -3.37 -11.26
N GLU A 267 23.23 -2.42 -10.35
CA GLU A 267 22.63 -2.63 -9.05
C GLU A 267 21.16 -2.13 -9.03
N PRO A 268 20.32 -2.65 -8.12
CA PRO A 268 18.99 -2.09 -7.91
C PRO A 268 19.11 -0.63 -7.47
N ASN A 269 18.81 0.30 -8.36
CA ASN A 269 18.94 1.74 -8.11
C ASN A 269 17.58 2.36 -7.80
N PRO A 270 17.51 3.33 -6.89
CA PRO A 270 16.32 4.13 -6.69
C PRO A 270 16.01 4.93 -7.97
N ALA A 271 14.78 4.89 -8.42
CA ALA A 271 14.31 5.84 -9.42
C ALA A 271 14.15 7.20 -8.74
N PHE A 272 14.66 8.26 -9.37
CA PHE A 272 14.45 9.62 -8.90
C PHE A 272 13.38 10.28 -9.78
N THR A 273 12.16 10.38 -9.27
CA THR A 273 11.05 11.04 -9.98
C THR A 273 10.63 12.26 -9.18
N ILE A 274 10.55 13.40 -9.84
CA ILE A 274 10.03 14.62 -9.25
C ILE A 274 8.61 14.78 -9.77
N SER A 275 7.64 14.64 -8.89
CA SER A 275 6.23 14.65 -9.24
C SER A 275 5.58 16.03 -9.15
N GLU A 276 6.14 16.94 -8.33
CA GLU A 276 5.54 18.26 -8.11
C GLU A 276 6.60 19.35 -7.87
N TRP A 277 6.35 20.55 -8.42
CA TRP A 277 7.14 21.74 -8.22
C TRP A 277 6.27 22.93 -7.84
N THR A 278 6.67 23.62 -6.78
CA THR A 278 6.06 24.86 -6.37
C THR A 278 7.14 25.92 -6.23
N VAL A 279 7.01 27.04 -6.94
CA VAL A 279 7.96 28.15 -6.90
C VAL A 279 7.31 29.36 -6.27
N TYR A 280 7.96 29.95 -5.26
CA TYR A 280 7.52 31.14 -4.56
C TYR A 280 8.43 32.32 -4.92
N SER A 281 7.85 33.52 -5.12
CA SER A 281 8.63 34.76 -5.19
C SER A 281 8.64 35.46 -3.82
N ASP A 282 9.75 36.06 -3.47
CA ASP A 282 10.00 36.62 -2.13
C ASP A 282 9.16 37.87 -1.79
N ALA A 283 8.59 38.55 -2.79
CA ALA A 283 7.97 39.88 -2.57
C ALA A 283 6.52 39.86 -2.15
N THR A 284 5.78 38.79 -2.40
CA THR A 284 4.33 38.78 -2.19
C THR A 284 3.76 37.46 -1.71
N ASN A 285 4.55 36.42 -1.45
CA ASN A 285 4.07 35.03 -1.22
C ASN A 285 3.12 34.53 -2.33
N ASN A 286 3.16 35.15 -3.51
CA ASN A 286 2.33 34.72 -4.62
C ASN A 286 2.92 33.48 -5.27
N LEU A 287 2.18 32.42 -5.23
CA LEU A 287 2.40 31.19 -5.96
C LEU A 287 2.42 31.47 -7.47
N ILE A 288 3.54 31.19 -8.12
CA ILE A 288 3.53 30.90 -9.54
C ILE A 288 3.20 29.41 -9.66
N SER A 289 1.91 29.08 -9.58
CA SER A 289 1.47 27.71 -9.68
C SER A 289 1.32 27.28 -11.14
N HIS A 290 1.68 26.02 -11.41
CA HIS A 290 1.18 25.34 -12.60
C HIS A 290 -0.35 25.34 -12.58
N PRO A 291 -1.07 25.50 -13.69
CA PRO A 291 -2.54 25.63 -13.72
C PRO A 291 -3.32 24.48 -13.07
N ASN A 292 -2.69 23.34 -12.81
CA ASN A 292 -3.28 22.16 -12.19
C ASN A 292 -2.78 21.87 -10.77
N SER A 293 -1.91 22.70 -10.20
CA SER A 293 -1.47 22.52 -8.81
C SER A 293 -2.54 23.01 -7.84
N PRO A 294 -2.80 22.29 -6.73
CA PRO A 294 -3.69 22.78 -5.69
C PRO A 294 -3.15 24.08 -5.13
N LYS A 295 -3.98 25.12 -5.06
CA LYS A 295 -3.62 26.41 -4.49
C LYS A 295 -3.44 26.24 -2.98
N ILE A 296 -2.21 26.24 -2.50
CA ILE A 296 -1.91 26.32 -1.07
C ILE A 296 -2.21 27.75 -0.62
N ALA A 297 -3.09 27.90 0.37
CA ALA A 297 -3.42 29.23 0.90
C ALA A 297 -2.22 29.86 1.63
N PRO A 298 -2.10 31.21 1.64
CA PRO A 298 -0.95 31.90 2.26
C PRO A 298 -0.73 31.62 3.75
N ASN A 299 -1.73 31.03 4.43
CA ASN A 299 -1.72 30.75 5.86
C ASN A 299 -1.20 29.35 6.24
N ASP A 300 -0.87 28.51 5.26
CA ASP A 300 -0.35 27.13 5.53
C ASP A 300 1.13 27.08 5.85
N PHE A 301 1.76 28.24 6.00
CA PHE A 301 3.16 28.35 6.36
C PHE A 301 3.31 28.22 7.89
N ASN A 302 3.81 27.10 8.36
CA ASN A 302 4.26 26.97 9.74
C ASN A 302 5.63 27.67 9.90
N PRO A 303 5.73 28.85 10.58
CA PRO A 303 6.98 29.58 10.73
C PRO A 303 7.99 28.89 11.65
N ASN A 304 7.64 27.76 12.28
CA ASN A 304 8.47 27.05 13.26
C ASN A 304 9.30 25.91 12.69
N LEU A 305 9.26 25.67 11.38
CA LEU A 305 10.19 24.77 10.70
C LEU A 305 11.45 25.55 10.29
N ARG A 306 12.38 25.72 11.24
CA ARG A 306 13.75 26.14 11.01
C ARG A 306 14.69 24.95 10.99
#